data_aaa36a9f60044ae5cf78de6822ad8cb2
#
_entry.id   aaa36a9f60044ae5cf78de6822ad8cb2
#
_cell.length_a   1.000
_cell.length_b   1.000
_cell.length_c   1.000
_cell.angle_alpha   90.00
_cell.angle_beta   90.00
_cell.angle_gamma   90.00
#
_symmetry.space_group_name_H-M   'P 1'
#
loop_
_entity.id
_entity.type
_entity.pdbx_description
1 polymer ?
#
loop_
_entity_poly.entity_id
_entity_poly.type
_entity_poly.pdbx_seq_one_letter_code
_entity_poly.pdbx_strand_id
1 'polypeptide(L)'
;MALGAASAVALAALDHDITIAGFDNITAIHPLIESGAVVATVDQFGDHLAVFGIEYALEVLATGVVPQDRETPLELITAQSLQTN
;
A
#
# COMPACT_ATOMS: atom_id res chain seq x y z
N MET A 1 7.09 -5.73 -2.95
CA MET A 1 8.53 -5.54 -2.66
C MET A 1 8.87 -5.80 -1.18
N ALA A 2 8.07 -5.35 -0.24
CA ALA A 2 8.34 -5.60 1.19
C ALA A 2 8.37 -7.09 1.53
N LEU A 3 7.55 -7.93 0.89
CA LEU A 3 7.58 -9.38 1.08
C LEU A 3 8.95 -9.96 0.71
N GLY A 4 9.49 -9.53 -0.44
CA GLY A 4 10.81 -9.96 -0.89
C GLY A 4 11.92 -9.49 0.04
N ALA A 5 11.84 -8.26 0.52
CA ALA A 5 12.80 -7.71 1.47
C ALA A 5 12.79 -8.49 2.79
N ALA A 6 11.60 -8.80 3.32
CA ALA A 6 11.45 -9.58 4.54
C ALA A 6 12.04 -11.00 4.37
N SER A 7 11.78 -11.63 3.24
CA SER A 7 12.35 -12.95 2.92
C SER A 7 13.87 -12.89 2.85
N ALA A 8 14.43 -11.88 2.21
CA ALA A 8 15.87 -11.71 2.08
C ALA A 8 16.54 -11.53 3.43
N VAL A 9 15.96 -10.72 4.31
CA VAL A 9 16.48 -10.51 5.68
C VAL A 9 16.44 -11.80 6.47
N ALA A 10 15.35 -12.56 6.39
CA ALA A 10 15.22 -13.84 7.08
C ALA A 10 16.25 -14.86 6.58
N LEU A 11 16.45 -14.96 5.27
CA LEU A 11 17.42 -15.89 4.67
C LEU A 11 18.85 -15.50 5.00
N ALA A 12 19.15 -14.22 5.13
CA ALA A 12 20.48 -13.74 5.47
C ALA A 12 20.85 -13.98 6.94
N ALA A 13 19.86 -14.25 7.80
CA ALA A 13 20.04 -14.51 9.23
C ALA A 13 20.92 -13.44 9.89
N LEU A 14 20.59 -12.18 9.65
CA LEU A 14 21.38 -11.06 10.14
C LEU A 14 21.24 -10.91 11.67
N ASP A 15 22.36 -10.60 12.34
CA ASP A 15 22.42 -10.49 13.80
C ASP A 15 21.87 -9.16 14.34
N HIS A 16 21.54 -8.23 13.47
CA HIS A 16 21.04 -6.92 13.86
C HIS A 16 19.66 -6.69 13.28
N ASP A 17 18.90 -5.85 13.95
CA ASP A 17 17.55 -5.54 13.54
C ASP A 17 17.56 -4.68 12.27
N ILE A 18 16.79 -5.11 11.28
CA ILE A 18 16.56 -4.36 10.07
C ILE A 18 15.08 -4.01 10.03
N THR A 19 14.79 -2.71 9.95
CA THR A 19 13.43 -2.23 9.86
C THR A 19 12.98 -2.22 8.41
N ILE A 20 11.83 -2.84 8.13
CA ILE A 20 11.25 -2.90 6.79
C ILE A 20 9.91 -2.18 6.81
N ALA A 21 9.72 -1.29 5.86
CA ALA A 21 8.44 -0.65 5.61
C ALA A 21 8.09 -0.83 4.14
N GLY A 22 6.81 -0.88 3.84
CA GLY A 22 6.34 -1.15 2.48
C GLY A 22 5.34 -0.14 1.97
N PHE A 23 4.82 -0.42 0.80
CA PHE A 23 3.82 0.39 0.12
C PHE A 23 2.81 -0.55 -0.55
N ASP A 24 1.59 -0.08 -0.79
CA ASP A 24 0.48 -0.75 -1.46
C ASP A 24 -0.44 -1.61 -0.59
N ASN A 25 -0.05 -1.98 0.61
CA ASN A 25 -0.93 -2.71 1.55
C ASN A 25 -1.58 -3.96 0.93
N ILE A 26 -0.79 -4.83 0.29
CA ILE A 26 -1.32 -6.09 -0.21
C ILE A 26 -1.68 -7.00 0.96
N THR A 27 -2.69 -7.85 0.79
CA THR A 27 -3.16 -8.73 1.85
C THR A 27 -2.04 -9.62 2.40
N ALA A 28 -1.15 -10.10 1.53
CA ALA A 28 -0.05 -10.98 1.92
C ALA A 28 0.95 -10.34 2.88
N ILE A 29 0.98 -8.99 2.99
CA ILE A 29 1.90 -8.30 3.91
C ILE A 29 1.36 -8.25 5.35
N HIS A 30 0.05 -8.43 5.56
CA HIS A 30 -0.57 -8.29 6.87
C HIS A 30 0.01 -9.22 7.94
N PRO A 31 0.23 -10.52 7.68
CA PRO A 31 0.86 -11.39 8.70
C PRO A 31 2.26 -10.93 9.09
N LEU A 32 3.03 -10.35 8.16
CA LEU A 32 4.36 -9.84 8.44
C LEU A 32 4.32 -8.58 9.29
N ILE A 33 3.30 -7.74 9.11
CA ILE A 33 3.10 -6.56 9.95
C ILE A 33 2.72 -6.99 11.37
N GLU A 34 1.82 -7.95 11.50
CA GLU A 34 1.38 -8.47 12.80
C GLU A 34 2.53 -9.13 13.56
N SER A 35 3.44 -9.80 12.87
CA SER A 35 4.60 -10.45 13.49
C SER A 35 5.74 -9.48 13.79
N GLY A 36 5.73 -8.28 13.23
CA GLY A 36 6.79 -7.29 13.39
C GLY A 36 7.91 -7.40 12.37
N ALA A 37 7.85 -8.34 11.42
CA ALA A 37 8.86 -8.45 10.35
C ALA A 37 8.83 -7.23 9.42
N VAL A 38 7.64 -6.67 9.22
CA VAL A 38 7.43 -5.40 8.52
C VAL A 38 6.74 -4.45 9.48
N VAL A 39 7.25 -3.23 9.64
CA VAL A 39 6.72 -2.29 10.63
C VAL A 39 5.43 -1.62 10.16
N ALA A 40 5.33 -1.32 8.88
CA ALA A 40 4.19 -0.60 8.33
C ALA A 40 4.16 -0.71 6.81
N THR A 41 2.99 -0.48 6.24
CA THR A 41 2.81 -0.26 4.81
C THR A 41 1.87 0.92 4.60
N VAL A 42 1.85 1.49 3.40
CA VAL A 42 0.95 2.59 3.06
C VAL A 42 -0.10 2.07 2.09
N ASP A 43 -1.37 2.29 2.42
CA ASP A 43 -2.48 1.98 1.52
C ASP A 43 -2.80 3.22 0.68
N GLN A 44 -2.67 3.10 -0.63
CA GLN A 44 -3.01 4.18 -1.55
C GLN A 44 -4.41 4.01 -2.16
N PHE A 45 -5.16 3.02 -1.70
CA PHE A 45 -6.52 2.75 -2.20
C PHE A 45 -6.55 2.61 -3.72
N GLY A 46 -5.79 1.64 -4.23
CA GLY A 46 -5.66 1.39 -5.66
C GLY A 46 -7.00 1.16 -6.38
N ASP A 47 -7.98 0.59 -5.70
CA ASP A 47 -9.34 0.43 -6.22
C ASP A 47 -10.00 1.78 -6.50
N HIS A 48 -9.83 2.78 -5.61
CA HIS A 48 -10.33 4.13 -5.82
C HIS A 48 -9.62 4.81 -6.99
N LEU A 49 -8.31 4.60 -7.14
CA LEU A 49 -7.57 5.14 -8.28
C LEU A 49 -8.12 4.61 -9.60
N ALA A 50 -8.42 3.32 -9.66
CA ALA A 50 -9.00 2.70 -10.85
C ALA A 50 -10.38 3.28 -11.16
N VAL A 51 -11.24 3.43 -10.16
CA VAL A 51 -12.58 4.00 -10.32
C VAL A 51 -12.49 5.44 -10.83
N PHE A 52 -11.65 6.28 -10.22
CA PHE A 52 -11.48 7.67 -10.63
C PHE A 52 -10.94 7.76 -12.06
N GLY A 53 -10.02 6.88 -12.43
CA GLY A 53 -9.48 6.84 -13.79
C GLY A 53 -10.56 6.56 -14.83
N ILE A 54 -11.44 5.59 -14.56
CA ILE A 54 -12.56 5.26 -15.44
C ILE A 54 -13.56 6.42 -15.52
N GLU A 55 -13.92 7.00 -14.37
CA GLU A 55 -14.85 8.14 -14.32
C GLU A 55 -14.32 9.33 -15.13
N TYR A 56 -13.03 9.64 -14.98
CA TYR A 56 -12.41 10.74 -15.72
C TYR A 56 -12.38 10.48 -17.20
N ALA A 57 -12.09 9.24 -17.62
CA ALA A 57 -12.08 8.88 -19.02
C ALA A 57 -13.48 9.06 -19.64
N LEU A 58 -14.54 8.62 -18.94
CA LEU A 58 -15.91 8.77 -19.39
C LEU A 58 -16.31 10.25 -19.48
N GLU A 59 -15.88 11.06 -18.51
CA GLU A 59 -16.15 12.50 -18.51
C GLU A 59 -15.49 13.20 -19.70
N VAL A 60 -14.24 12.87 -19.99
CA VAL A 60 -13.52 13.43 -21.15
C VAL A 60 -14.21 13.05 -22.45
N LEU A 61 -14.67 11.79 -22.58
CA LEU A 61 -15.40 11.32 -23.77
C LEU A 61 -16.73 12.03 -23.92
N ALA A 62 -17.42 12.34 -22.83
CA ALA A 62 -18.73 12.98 -22.87
C ALA A 62 -18.66 14.49 -23.09
N THR A 63 -17.69 15.18 -22.50
CA THR A 63 -17.63 16.64 -22.48
C THR A 63 -16.47 17.23 -23.29
N GLY A 64 -15.44 16.45 -23.55
CA GLY A 64 -14.20 16.94 -24.18
C GLY A 64 -13.34 17.79 -23.27
N VAL A 65 -13.69 17.93 -21.99
CA VAL A 65 -12.96 18.72 -21.02
C VAL A 65 -12.11 17.81 -20.13
N VAL A 66 -10.81 18.13 -19.99
CA VAL A 66 -9.91 17.39 -19.12
C VAL A 66 -10.17 17.83 -17.68
N PRO A 67 -10.54 16.91 -16.75
CA PRO A 67 -10.76 17.28 -15.37
C PRO A 67 -9.45 17.66 -14.68
N GLN A 68 -9.55 18.38 -13.55
CA GLN A 68 -8.40 18.74 -12.75
C GLN A 68 -7.80 17.50 -12.10
N ASP A 69 -6.51 17.55 -11.80
CA ASP A 69 -5.83 16.50 -11.05
C ASP A 69 -6.51 16.31 -9.70
N ARG A 70 -6.56 15.06 -9.28
CA ARG A 70 -7.21 14.69 -8.03
C ARG A 70 -6.26 13.86 -7.18
N GLU A 71 -6.09 14.27 -5.93
CA GLU A 71 -5.34 13.50 -4.97
C GLU A 71 -6.24 12.48 -4.28
N THR A 72 -5.71 11.27 -4.07
CA THR A 72 -6.39 10.24 -3.30
C THR A 72 -5.79 10.15 -1.91
N PRO A 73 -6.59 9.74 -0.90
CA PRO A 73 -6.06 9.61 0.45
C PRO A 73 -5.04 8.49 0.54
N LEU A 74 -4.12 8.61 1.49
CA LEU A 74 -3.19 7.57 1.89
C LEU A 74 -3.46 7.22 3.34
N GLU A 75 -3.23 5.96 3.70
CA GLU A 75 -3.38 5.50 5.08
C GLU A 75 -2.18 4.68 5.48
N LEU A 76 -1.63 4.97 6.66
CA LEU A 76 -0.55 4.18 7.25
C LEU A 76 -1.14 2.96 7.95
N ILE A 77 -0.73 1.78 7.53
CA ILE A 77 -1.19 0.51 8.08
C ILE A 77 -0.09 -0.06 8.96
N THR A 78 -0.40 -0.27 10.23
CA THR A 78 0.49 -0.84 11.23
C THR A 78 -0.18 -2.03 11.90
N ALA A 79 0.55 -2.73 12.77
CA ALA A 79 -0.03 -3.82 13.58
C ALA A 79 -1.21 -3.31 14.43
N GLN A 80 -1.09 -2.10 14.96
CA GLN A 80 -2.17 -1.49 15.73
C GLN A 80 -3.40 -1.21 14.88
N SER A 81 -3.23 -0.72 13.65
CA SER A 81 -4.32 -0.49 12.71
C SER A 81 -5.06 -1.78 12.39
N LEU A 82 -4.33 -2.87 12.17
CA LEU A 82 -4.92 -4.17 11.85
C LEU A 82 -5.71 -4.75 13.03
N GLN A 83 -5.28 -4.47 14.26
CA GLN A 83 -5.97 -4.95 15.45
C GLN A 83 -7.28 -4.22 15.73
N THR A 84 -7.41 -2.98 15.30
CA THR A 84 -8.60 -2.15 15.57
C THR A 84 -9.68 -2.29 14.52
N ASN A 85 -9.41 -3.01 13.45
CA ASN A 85 -10.39 -3.25 12.39
C ASN A 85 -11.12 -4.60 12.58
#